data_a8dc255729b863ab377dc17370a95ed9
#
_entry.id   a8dc255729b863ab377dc17370a95ed9
#
_cell.length_a   1.000
_cell.length_b   1.000
_cell.length_c   1.000
_cell.angle_alpha   90.00
_cell.angle_beta   90.00
_cell.angle_gamma   90.00
#
_symmetry.space_group_name_H-M   'P 1'
#
loop_
_entity.id
_entity.type
_entity.pdbx_description
1 polymer ?
#
loop_
_entity_poly.entity_id
_entity_poly.type
_entity_poly.pdbx_seq_one_letter_code
_entity_poly.pdbx_strand_id
1 'polypeptide(L)'
;MDFIDKFTVFWKDERIADIDIDQNKNVVVQKYCDVFGKQPFWGGAINFARVCEFVESRCFDESRADKRELLEAFGLSEYNPWKIVKITHGRMWDDFMWLKFPGENITWKDVSHGRV
;
A
#
# COMPACT_ATOMS: atom_id res chain seq x y z
N MET A 1 -12.67 7.85 10.05
CA MET A 1 -12.04 8.00 8.73
C MET A 1 -11.70 6.63 8.19
N ASP A 2 -12.20 6.29 7.01
CA ASP A 2 -12.12 4.93 6.46
C ASP A 2 -10.92 4.71 5.54
N PHE A 3 -10.02 5.66 5.47
CA PHE A 3 -8.83 5.57 4.63
C PHE A 3 -7.61 6.13 5.37
N ILE A 4 -6.43 5.81 4.84
CA ILE A 4 -5.16 6.34 5.36
C ILE A 4 -4.85 7.62 4.57
N ASP A 5 -4.69 8.74 5.26
CA ASP A 5 -4.57 10.05 4.62
C ASP A 5 -3.16 10.34 4.06
N LYS A 6 -2.17 9.58 4.49
CA LYS A 6 -0.79 9.80 4.04
C LYS A 6 0.01 8.51 4.09
N PHE A 7 0.72 8.22 3.01
CA PHE A 7 1.68 7.12 2.99
C PHE A 7 2.72 7.34 1.88
N THR A 8 3.84 6.64 2.00
CA THR A 8 4.91 6.67 1.01
C THR A 8 5.08 5.29 0.38
N VAL A 9 5.18 5.26 -0.95
CA VAL A 9 5.46 4.03 -1.70
C VAL A 9 6.97 3.88 -1.81
N PHE A 10 7.48 2.71 -1.44
CA PHE A 10 8.89 2.34 -1.56
C PHE A 10 9.05 1.15 -2.50
N TRP A 11 10.20 1.08 -3.14
CA TRP A 11 10.68 -0.11 -3.85
C TRP A 11 12.00 -0.49 -3.17
N LYS A 12 11.99 -1.58 -2.38
CA LYS A 12 13.07 -1.86 -1.42
C LYS A 12 13.28 -0.61 -0.55
N ASP A 13 14.49 -0.03 -0.53
CA ASP A 13 14.75 1.19 0.26
C ASP A 13 14.68 2.47 -0.57
N GLU A 14 14.24 2.37 -1.83
CA GLU A 14 14.10 3.53 -2.70
C GLU A 14 12.72 4.16 -2.54
N ARG A 15 12.70 5.45 -2.23
CA ARG A 15 11.46 6.22 -2.11
C ARG A 15 10.92 6.51 -3.50
N ILE A 16 9.70 6.07 -3.79
CA ILE A 16 9.11 6.21 -5.13
C ILE A 16 8.13 7.38 -5.20
N ALA A 17 7.21 7.47 -4.24
CA ALA A 17 6.20 8.51 -4.25
C ALA A 17 5.57 8.70 -2.88
N ASP A 18 5.21 9.95 -2.56
CA ASP A 18 4.36 10.27 -1.42
C ASP A 18 2.94 10.47 -1.91
N ILE A 19 1.98 9.92 -1.20
CA ILE A 19 0.56 10.09 -1.46
C ILE A 19 -0.08 10.81 -0.27
N ASP A 20 -0.74 11.94 -0.53
CA ASP A 20 -1.49 12.70 0.47
C ASP A 20 -2.95 12.78 0.04
N ILE A 21 -3.86 12.49 0.95
CA ILE A 21 -5.30 12.52 0.71
C ILE A 21 -5.93 13.40 1.79
N ASP A 22 -6.60 14.47 1.39
CA ASP A 22 -7.23 15.37 2.35
C ASP A 22 -8.61 14.84 2.77
N GLN A 23 -9.25 15.57 3.69
CA GLN A 23 -10.57 15.19 4.22
C GLN A 23 -11.66 15.19 3.15
N ASN A 24 -11.45 15.88 2.04
CA ASN A 24 -12.38 15.94 0.91
C ASN A 24 -12.02 14.91 -0.17
N LYS A 25 -11.08 14.02 0.13
CA LYS A 25 -10.60 12.97 -0.77
C LYS A 25 -9.88 13.53 -2.02
N ASN A 26 -9.30 14.72 -1.90
CA ASN A 26 -8.40 15.24 -2.92
C ASN A 26 -7.03 14.60 -2.74
N VAL A 27 -6.43 14.16 -3.84
CA VAL A 27 -5.18 13.40 -3.81
C VAL A 27 -4.04 14.23 -4.41
N VAL A 28 -2.91 14.27 -3.69
CA VAL A 28 -1.68 14.86 -4.19
C VAL A 28 -0.61 13.78 -4.18
N VAL A 29 0.08 13.61 -5.29
CA VAL A 29 1.17 12.64 -5.44
C VAL A 29 2.46 13.36 -5.75
N GLN A 30 3.48 13.16 -4.91
CA GLN A 30 4.83 13.64 -5.14
C GLN A 30 5.71 12.47 -5.58
N LYS A 31 6.18 12.51 -6.82
CA LYS A 31 7.04 11.45 -7.37
C LYS A 31 8.52 11.75 -7.12
N TYR A 32 9.27 10.69 -6.83
CA TYR A 32 10.72 10.76 -6.65
C TYR A 32 11.48 9.84 -7.62
N CYS A 33 10.75 9.07 -8.43
CA CYS A 33 11.34 8.08 -9.32
C CYS A 33 10.51 7.99 -10.60
N ASP A 34 11.18 7.90 -11.75
CA ASP A 34 10.53 7.81 -13.05
C ASP A 34 10.62 6.43 -13.69
N VAL A 35 11.17 5.44 -12.99
CA VAL A 35 11.31 4.08 -13.52
C VAL A 35 9.94 3.44 -13.67
N PHE A 36 9.60 3.04 -14.90
CA PHE A 36 8.28 2.53 -15.27
C PHE A 36 7.81 1.38 -14.35
N GLY A 37 8.62 0.36 -14.16
CA GLY A 37 8.23 -0.82 -13.39
C GLY A 37 8.07 -0.61 -11.89
N LYS A 38 8.44 0.58 -11.38
CA LYS A 38 8.36 0.89 -9.95
C LYS A 38 7.23 1.85 -9.60
N GLN A 39 6.43 2.28 -10.57
CA GLN A 39 5.39 3.28 -10.35
C GLN A 39 4.11 2.67 -9.79
N PRO A 40 3.49 3.28 -8.75
CA PRO A 40 2.21 2.80 -8.23
C PRO A 40 1.04 3.16 -9.14
N PHE A 41 1.18 4.18 -10.00
CA PHE A 41 0.10 4.66 -10.86
C PHE A 41 0.61 4.91 -12.28
N TRP A 42 -0.28 4.70 -13.24
CA TRP A 42 -0.02 4.90 -14.65
C TRP A 42 -0.84 6.04 -15.20
N GLY A 43 -0.21 6.93 -15.97
CA GLY A 43 -0.85 7.98 -16.76
C GLY A 43 -2.10 8.63 -16.20
N GLY A 44 -2.42 9.81 -16.67
CA GLY A 44 -3.65 10.52 -16.29
C GLY A 44 -3.65 11.05 -14.87
N ALA A 45 -4.73 11.73 -14.50
CA ALA A 45 -4.91 12.28 -13.18
C ALA A 45 -5.18 11.17 -12.16
N ILE A 46 -4.59 11.32 -10.97
CA ILE A 46 -4.75 10.35 -9.89
C ILE A 46 -5.79 10.89 -8.92
N ASN A 47 -6.92 10.20 -8.84
CA ASN A 47 -8.01 10.55 -7.93
C ASN A 47 -8.12 9.52 -6.81
N PHE A 48 -9.05 9.75 -5.88
CA PHE A 48 -9.24 8.85 -4.75
C PHE A 48 -9.60 7.43 -5.18
N ALA A 49 -10.42 7.27 -6.23
CA ALA A 49 -10.80 5.95 -6.72
C ALA A 49 -9.57 5.15 -7.18
N ARG A 50 -8.63 5.81 -7.88
CA ARG A 50 -7.40 5.15 -8.31
C ARG A 50 -6.51 4.76 -7.14
N VAL A 51 -6.47 5.59 -6.10
CA VAL A 51 -5.72 5.23 -4.89
C VAL A 51 -6.34 4.03 -4.19
N CYS A 52 -7.67 3.98 -4.10
CA CYS A 52 -8.38 2.81 -3.54
C CYS A 52 -8.08 1.54 -4.34
N GLU A 53 -8.09 1.61 -5.67
CA GLU A 53 -7.74 0.48 -6.53
C GLU A 53 -6.31 0.02 -6.29
N PHE A 54 -5.38 0.96 -6.15
CA PHE A 54 -3.99 0.63 -5.86
C PHE A 54 -3.87 -0.09 -4.51
N VAL A 55 -4.49 0.46 -3.47
CA VAL A 55 -4.44 -0.14 -2.13
C VAL A 55 -5.05 -1.55 -2.16
N GLU A 56 -6.17 -1.72 -2.85
CA GLU A 56 -6.80 -3.04 -2.99
C GLU A 56 -5.87 -4.02 -3.72
N SER A 57 -5.14 -3.55 -4.74
CA SER A 57 -4.18 -4.39 -5.47
C SER A 57 -3.00 -4.84 -4.61
N ARG A 58 -2.77 -4.19 -3.47
CA ARG A 58 -1.71 -4.54 -2.52
C ARG A 58 -2.20 -5.47 -1.41
N CYS A 59 -3.40 -6.03 -1.55
CA CYS A 59 -3.99 -6.96 -0.59
C CYS A 59 -4.17 -8.33 -1.23
N PHE A 60 -4.33 -9.36 -0.40
CA PHE A 60 -4.75 -10.66 -0.92
C PHE A 60 -6.15 -10.54 -1.52
N ASP A 61 -6.46 -11.39 -2.51
CA ASP A 61 -7.76 -11.39 -3.19
C ASP A 61 -8.88 -11.74 -2.22
N GLU A 62 -9.95 -10.96 -2.24
CA GLU A 62 -11.12 -11.18 -1.37
C GLU A 62 -11.81 -12.52 -1.63
N SER A 63 -11.67 -13.07 -2.83
CA SER A 63 -12.24 -14.36 -3.20
C SER A 63 -11.42 -15.57 -2.76
N ARG A 64 -10.27 -15.34 -2.10
CA ARG A 64 -9.41 -16.42 -1.62
C ARG A 64 -10.16 -17.35 -0.67
N ALA A 65 -9.97 -18.66 -0.85
CA ALA A 65 -10.66 -19.66 -0.02
C ALA A 65 -10.31 -19.55 1.47
N ASP A 66 -9.07 -19.12 1.78
CA ASP A 66 -8.60 -18.97 3.17
C ASP A 66 -8.76 -17.54 3.71
N LYS A 67 -9.67 -16.73 3.12
CA LYS A 67 -9.89 -15.35 3.54
C LYS A 67 -10.18 -15.23 5.03
N ARG A 68 -11.05 -16.09 5.56
CA ARG A 68 -11.43 -16.05 6.98
C ARG A 68 -10.21 -16.24 7.88
N GLU A 69 -9.39 -17.24 7.58
CA GLU A 69 -8.22 -17.57 8.37
C GLU A 69 -7.21 -16.42 8.34
N LEU A 70 -7.02 -15.78 7.16
CA LEU A 70 -6.13 -14.65 7.04
C LEU A 70 -6.63 -13.44 7.83
N LEU A 71 -7.94 -13.14 7.76
CA LEU A 71 -8.51 -12.03 8.53
C LEU A 71 -8.38 -12.28 10.03
N GLU A 72 -8.63 -13.50 10.50
CA GLU A 72 -8.45 -13.84 11.91
C GLU A 72 -6.99 -13.67 12.33
N ALA A 73 -6.05 -14.11 11.50
CA ALA A 73 -4.63 -13.95 11.80
C ALA A 73 -4.22 -12.47 11.92
N PHE A 74 -4.87 -11.60 11.16
CA PHE A 74 -4.63 -10.14 11.24
C PHE A 74 -5.44 -9.46 12.33
N GLY A 75 -6.34 -10.16 12.99
CA GLY A 75 -7.21 -9.57 14.01
C GLY A 75 -8.34 -8.74 13.43
N LEU A 76 -8.73 -8.99 12.19
CA LEU A 76 -9.78 -8.24 11.49
C LEU A 76 -11.07 -9.04 11.40
N SER A 77 -12.21 -8.35 11.55
CA SER A 77 -13.53 -8.95 11.45
C SER A 77 -14.10 -8.93 10.03
N GLU A 78 -13.53 -8.11 9.16
CA GLU A 78 -14.02 -7.93 7.80
C GLU A 78 -12.86 -7.63 6.84
N TYR A 79 -13.10 -7.87 5.55
CA TYR A 79 -12.15 -7.52 4.51
C TYR A 79 -12.19 -6.01 4.27
N ASN A 80 -11.10 -5.34 4.62
CA ASN A 80 -10.94 -3.90 4.43
C ASN A 80 -9.50 -3.63 3.96
N PRO A 81 -9.30 -3.28 2.66
CA PRO A 81 -7.97 -3.09 2.12
C PRO A 81 -7.10 -2.08 2.90
N TRP A 82 -7.69 -0.98 3.36
CA TRP A 82 -6.96 0.02 4.13
C TRP A 82 -6.40 -0.55 5.44
N LYS A 83 -7.20 -1.36 6.13
CA LYS A 83 -6.77 -2.02 7.36
C LYS A 83 -5.74 -3.10 7.09
N ILE A 84 -5.92 -3.84 5.99
CA ILE A 84 -4.99 -4.91 5.60
C ILE A 84 -3.61 -4.34 5.29
N VAL A 85 -3.51 -3.29 4.45
CA VAL A 85 -2.21 -2.70 4.11
C VAL A 85 -1.53 -2.05 5.30
N LYS A 86 -2.29 -1.59 6.28
CA LYS A 86 -1.71 -1.05 7.52
C LYS A 86 -0.93 -2.12 8.28
N ILE A 87 -1.37 -3.37 8.20
CA ILE A 87 -0.73 -4.51 8.86
C ILE A 87 0.38 -5.10 7.99
N THR A 88 0.13 -5.29 6.69
CA THR A 88 1.04 -5.98 5.78
C THR A 88 2.05 -5.04 5.12
N HIS A 89 1.87 -3.73 5.23
CA HIS A 89 2.61 -2.69 4.50
C HIS A 89 2.47 -2.83 2.99
N GLY A 90 1.36 -3.43 2.52
CA GLY A 90 1.10 -3.61 1.10
C GLY A 90 2.09 -4.49 0.39
N ARG A 91 2.83 -5.30 1.12
CA ARG A 91 3.86 -6.16 0.57
C ARG A 91 3.22 -7.32 -0.21
N MET A 92 3.72 -7.56 -1.43
CA MET A 92 3.27 -8.66 -2.28
C MET A 92 4.43 -9.59 -2.57
N TRP A 93 4.11 -10.84 -2.83
CA TRP A 93 5.10 -11.90 -3.04
C TRP A 93 5.96 -11.69 -4.29
N ASP A 94 5.40 -11.09 -5.33
CA ASP A 94 5.99 -11.04 -6.66
C ASP A 94 6.72 -9.73 -7.00
N ASP A 95 6.83 -8.80 -6.06
CA ASP A 95 7.57 -7.56 -6.28
C ASP A 95 8.27 -7.08 -5.01
N PHE A 96 8.86 -5.88 -5.06
CA PHE A 96 9.60 -5.30 -3.94
C PHE A 96 8.96 -3.98 -3.45
N MET A 97 7.73 -3.72 -3.88
CA MET A 97 6.99 -2.52 -3.49
C MET A 97 6.35 -2.72 -2.12
N TRP A 98 6.36 -1.67 -1.31
CA TRP A 98 5.69 -1.66 -0.01
C TRP A 98 5.32 -0.24 0.38
N LEU A 99 4.46 -0.11 1.40
CA LEU A 99 3.94 1.17 1.86
C LEU A 99 4.46 1.46 3.25
N LYS A 100 4.96 2.69 3.45
CA LYS A 100 5.43 3.16 4.74
C LYS A 100 4.49 4.26 5.23
N PHE A 101 4.09 4.18 6.49
CA PHE A 101 3.12 5.10 7.08
C PHE A 101 3.81 6.11 8.00
N PRO A 102 3.19 7.30 8.23
CA PRO A 102 3.79 8.32 9.08
C PRO A 102 4.16 7.79 10.46
N GLY A 103 5.31 8.20 10.96
CA GLY A 103 5.80 7.77 12.26
C GLY A 103 6.54 6.45 12.28
N GLU A 104 6.53 5.70 11.20
CA GLU A 104 7.27 4.44 11.13
C GLU A 104 8.75 4.69 10.82
N ASN A 105 9.61 3.93 11.46
CA ASN A 105 11.06 3.99 11.23
C ASN A 105 11.54 2.60 10.82
N ILE A 106 11.02 2.12 9.69
CA ILE A 106 11.30 0.78 9.17
C ILE A 106 11.91 0.85 7.78
N THR A 107 12.61 -0.22 7.40
CA THR A 107 13.29 -0.34 6.11
C THR A 107 12.84 -1.61 5.41
N TRP A 108 13.29 -1.81 4.16
CA TRP A 108 13.00 -3.04 3.42
C TRP A 108 13.40 -4.28 4.22
N LYS A 109 14.51 -4.21 4.94
CA LYS A 109 14.96 -5.34 5.77
C LYS A 109 13.89 -5.76 6.78
N ASP A 110 13.18 -4.79 7.36
CA ASP A 110 12.15 -5.06 8.36
C ASP A 110 10.90 -5.69 7.75
N VAL A 111 10.51 -5.27 6.54
CA VAL A 111 9.26 -5.72 5.91
C VAL A 111 9.45 -6.90 4.97
N SER A 112 10.67 -7.17 4.54
CA SER A 112 10.94 -8.19 3.52
C SER A 112 10.86 -9.63 4.03
N HIS A 113 10.92 -9.84 5.33
CA HIS A 113 10.90 -11.16 5.96
C HIS A 113 11.94 -12.12 5.34
N GLY A 114 13.17 -11.61 5.13
CA GLY A 114 14.27 -12.40 4.59
C GLY A 114 14.39 -12.39 3.08
N ARG A 115 13.51 -11.75 2.35
CA ARG A 115 13.65 -11.55 0.89
C ARG A 115 14.74 -10.51 0.62
N VAL A 116 15.49 -10.73 -0.45
CA VAL A 116 16.57 -9.81 -0.84
C VAL A 116 16.24 -9.04 -2.11
#